data_a66ee51ea0f2040d5444f4d6c157b36c
#
_entry.id   a66ee51ea0f2040d5444f4d6c157b36c
#
_cell.length_a   1.000
_cell.length_b   1.000
_cell.length_c   1.000
_cell.angle_alpha   90.00
_cell.angle_beta   90.00
_cell.angle_gamma   90.00
#
_symmetry.space_group_name_H-M   'P 1'
#
loop_
_entity.id
_entity.type
_entity.pdbx_description
1 polymer ?
#
loop_
_entity_poly.entity_id
_entity_poly.type
_entity_poly.pdbx_seq_one_letter_code
_entity_poly.pdbx_strand_id
1 'polypeptide(L)'
;MDTERLYNEYRTMLFSLAYRMLGSVADAEDIIQEVFITFDQMPADIHITNEKAYLCKMVTNRCINLLQSSVKQREVYIGTWLPEPFVLSGPSSPDPSEIYQQKESLATAYLLLLQQLSVTERAVFLLREIFQYPYEEIADMVGKSIFNCRQIFVRAKKSIHRNPGRKPKGSKSSGVTEFQVQKFIHALIEGDTGTLLNLLAKDAIHYSDGGGKAHAVLSPVVGVGSIIHFYEQLMQWFKVNRGRYSYQVANVNGSPGILLYIDGRISYVYSFETIHDRMQKIYATSNPDKLKHIQRN
;
A
#
# COMPACT_ATOMS: atom_id res chain seq x y z
N MET A 1 12.33 29.01 12.14
CA MET A 1 11.68 27.76 12.62
C MET A 1 12.70 26.64 12.54
N ASP A 2 12.66 25.65 13.44
CA ASP A 2 13.62 24.52 13.40
C ASP A 2 13.06 23.40 12.50
N THR A 3 13.27 23.56 11.19
CA THR A 3 12.76 22.66 10.14
C THR A 3 13.37 21.27 10.26
N GLU A 4 14.64 21.17 10.67
CA GLU A 4 15.33 19.88 10.85
C GLU A 4 14.70 19.05 12.00
N ARG A 5 14.41 19.70 13.13
CA ARG A 5 13.70 19.06 14.24
C ARG A 5 12.33 18.55 13.80
N LEU A 6 11.54 19.39 13.13
CA LEU A 6 10.20 19.02 12.66
C LEU A 6 10.24 17.90 11.60
N TYR A 7 11.24 17.91 10.73
CA TYR A 7 11.45 16.83 9.77
C TYR A 7 11.67 15.48 10.48
N ASN A 8 12.61 15.46 11.44
CA ASN A 8 12.92 14.25 12.19
C ASN A 8 11.71 13.75 13.01
N GLU A 9 10.92 14.66 13.59
CA GLU A 9 9.77 14.33 14.42
C GLU A 9 8.55 13.87 13.60
N TYR A 10 8.25 14.52 12.47
CA TYR A 10 6.96 14.31 11.78
C TYR A 10 7.07 13.60 10.43
N ARG A 11 8.27 13.44 9.83
CA ARG A 11 8.45 12.84 8.50
C ARG A 11 7.72 11.51 8.35
N THR A 12 7.89 10.59 9.29
CA THR A 12 7.30 9.23 9.22
C THR A 12 5.78 9.27 9.24
N MET A 13 5.20 10.09 10.11
CA MET A 13 3.74 10.26 10.20
C MET A 13 3.18 10.90 8.93
N LEU A 14 3.81 11.95 8.43
CA LEU A 14 3.39 12.67 7.22
C LEU A 14 3.52 11.81 5.98
N PHE A 15 4.62 11.04 5.84
CA PHE A 15 4.79 10.04 4.79
C PHE A 15 3.67 9.00 4.83
N SER A 16 3.35 8.49 6.02
CA SER A 16 2.26 7.54 6.22
C SER A 16 0.90 8.09 5.77
N LEU A 17 0.64 9.39 5.99
CA LEU A 17 -0.56 10.08 5.50
C LEU A 17 -0.54 10.17 3.97
N ALA A 18 0.54 10.68 3.38
CA ALA A 18 0.68 10.84 1.94
C ALA A 18 0.57 9.50 1.21
N TYR A 19 1.28 8.46 1.66
CA TYR A 19 1.23 7.14 1.06
C TYR A 19 -0.17 6.51 1.11
N ARG A 20 -0.92 6.64 2.21
CA ARG A 20 -2.31 6.18 2.27
C ARG A 20 -3.25 6.97 1.37
N MET A 21 -2.97 8.25 1.18
CA MET A 21 -3.71 9.09 0.23
C MET A 21 -3.47 8.64 -1.21
N LEU A 22 -2.21 8.43 -1.58
CA LEU A 22 -1.76 8.30 -2.97
C LEU A 22 -1.63 6.84 -3.43
N GLY A 23 -1.17 5.95 -2.55
CA GLY A 23 -0.77 4.57 -2.90
C GLY A 23 0.52 4.50 -3.72
N SER A 24 1.31 5.58 -3.74
CA SER A 24 2.61 5.69 -4.38
C SER A 24 3.65 6.11 -3.36
N VAL A 25 4.75 5.38 -3.26
CA VAL A 25 5.88 5.66 -2.37
C VAL A 25 6.63 6.88 -2.88
N ALA A 26 6.91 6.90 -4.20
CA ALA A 26 7.64 7.99 -4.83
C ALA A 26 6.90 9.33 -4.67
N ASP A 27 5.61 9.38 -5.04
CA ASP A 27 4.81 10.61 -4.90
C ASP A 27 4.69 11.05 -3.43
N ALA A 28 4.62 10.10 -2.49
CA ALA A 28 4.56 10.43 -1.07
C ALA A 28 5.88 11.07 -0.59
N GLU A 29 7.04 10.53 -1.00
CA GLU A 29 8.34 11.10 -0.68
C GLU A 29 8.52 12.49 -1.29
N ASP A 30 8.14 12.68 -2.54
CA ASP A 30 8.20 13.96 -3.23
C ASP A 30 7.36 15.02 -2.51
N ILE A 31 6.10 14.69 -2.14
CA ILE A 31 5.24 15.60 -1.39
C ILE A 31 5.85 15.98 -0.04
N ILE A 32 6.44 15.05 0.69
CA ILE A 32 7.07 15.35 1.97
C ILE A 32 8.24 16.30 1.78
N GLN A 33 9.11 16.06 0.79
CA GLN A 33 10.22 16.96 0.49
C GLN A 33 9.74 18.37 0.13
N GLU A 34 8.76 18.49 -0.77
CA GLU A 34 8.17 19.78 -1.15
C GLU A 34 7.54 20.53 0.03
N VAL A 35 6.85 19.81 0.92
CA VAL A 35 6.23 20.40 2.12
C VAL A 35 7.29 21.01 3.02
N PHE A 36 8.37 20.29 3.31
CA PHE A 36 9.42 20.79 4.18
C PHE A 36 10.24 21.92 3.54
N ILE A 37 10.51 21.87 2.22
CA ILE A 37 11.12 22.97 1.48
C ILE A 37 10.23 24.24 1.58
N THR A 38 8.93 24.08 1.33
CA THR A 38 7.98 25.19 1.41
C THR A 38 7.89 25.75 2.83
N PHE A 39 7.89 24.88 3.84
CA PHE A 39 7.84 25.26 5.24
C PHE A 39 9.10 26.04 5.67
N ASP A 40 10.27 25.63 5.21
CA ASP A 40 11.55 26.29 5.48
C ASP A 40 11.63 27.69 4.89
N GLN A 41 11.00 27.90 3.73
CA GLN A 41 10.96 29.17 3.02
C GLN A 41 9.89 30.14 3.56
N MET A 42 9.11 29.74 4.58
CA MET A 42 8.07 30.59 5.14
C MET A 42 8.67 31.78 5.91
N PRO A 43 8.06 32.97 5.82
CA PRO A 43 8.45 34.12 6.62
C PRO A 43 8.43 33.82 8.12
N ALA A 44 9.45 34.31 8.84
CA ALA A 44 9.63 33.99 10.26
C ALA A 44 8.54 34.64 11.17
N ASP A 45 7.80 35.60 10.67
CA ASP A 45 6.70 36.29 11.33
C ASP A 45 5.37 35.50 11.32
N ILE A 46 5.28 34.42 10.58
CA ILE A 46 4.11 33.55 10.60
C ILE A 46 4.07 32.74 11.90
N HIS A 47 3.07 33.03 12.72
CA HIS A 47 2.88 32.33 13.98
C HIS A 47 2.03 31.09 13.81
N ILE A 48 2.68 29.91 13.84
CA ILE A 48 2.02 28.59 13.76
C ILE A 48 1.82 28.06 15.17
N THR A 49 0.58 27.98 15.62
CA THR A 49 0.22 27.49 16.96
C THR A 49 0.30 25.98 17.09
N ASN A 50 0.09 25.24 15.99
CA ASN A 50 0.15 23.78 15.95
C ASN A 50 0.89 23.32 14.69
N GLU A 51 2.21 23.14 14.82
CA GLU A 51 3.12 22.76 13.72
C GLU A 51 2.68 21.43 13.08
N LYS A 52 2.31 20.44 13.89
CA LYS A 52 1.84 19.14 13.42
C LYS A 52 0.59 19.24 12.54
N ALA A 53 -0.43 19.97 13.00
CA ALA A 53 -1.67 20.16 12.25
C ALA A 53 -1.43 20.94 10.96
N TYR A 54 -0.55 21.95 11.01
CA TYR A 54 -0.19 22.75 9.85
C TYR A 54 0.52 21.91 8.77
N LEU A 55 1.52 21.12 9.15
CA LEU A 55 2.21 20.20 8.23
C LEU A 55 1.25 19.15 7.64
N CYS A 56 0.35 18.57 8.45
CA CYS A 56 -0.70 17.67 7.96
C CYS A 56 -1.64 18.36 6.95
N LYS A 57 -2.00 19.63 7.17
CA LYS A 57 -2.79 20.42 6.22
C LYS A 57 -2.05 20.59 4.90
N MET A 58 -0.76 20.95 4.94
CA MET A 58 0.05 21.11 3.73
C MET A 58 0.12 19.81 2.93
N VAL A 59 0.46 18.68 3.58
CA VAL A 59 0.52 17.36 2.95
C VAL A 59 -0.84 16.96 2.36
N THR A 60 -1.92 17.09 3.14
CA THR A 60 -3.27 16.75 2.69
C THR A 60 -3.66 17.51 1.43
N ASN A 61 -3.42 18.83 1.42
CA ASN A 61 -3.77 19.68 0.27
C ASN A 61 -2.95 19.33 -0.97
N ARG A 62 -1.64 19.07 -0.83
CA ARG A 62 -0.81 18.62 -1.96
C ARG A 62 -1.28 17.27 -2.51
N CYS A 63 -1.59 16.31 -1.64
CA CYS A 63 -2.15 15.02 -2.05
C CYS A 63 -3.48 15.19 -2.79
N ILE A 64 -4.39 16.04 -2.30
CA ILE A 64 -5.67 16.33 -2.97
C ILE A 64 -5.43 16.92 -4.36
N ASN A 65 -4.54 17.90 -4.48
CA ASN A 65 -4.22 18.56 -5.75
C ASN A 65 -3.62 17.56 -6.76
N LEU A 66 -2.65 16.75 -6.32
CA LEU A 66 -2.03 15.73 -7.17
C LEU A 66 -3.06 14.71 -7.66
N LEU A 67 -3.93 14.20 -6.78
CA LEU A 67 -4.97 13.23 -7.14
C LEU A 67 -6.02 13.82 -8.10
N GLN A 68 -6.37 15.08 -7.94
CA GLN A 68 -7.31 15.76 -8.86
C GLN A 68 -6.70 16.00 -10.24
N SER A 69 -5.40 16.32 -10.33
CA SER A 69 -4.71 16.49 -11.59
C SER A 69 -4.47 15.15 -12.31
N SER A 70 -4.24 14.06 -11.58
CA SER A 70 -3.91 12.73 -12.12
C SER A 70 -5.14 11.87 -12.46
N VAL A 71 -6.37 12.30 -12.16
CA VAL A 71 -7.61 11.57 -12.51
C VAL A 71 -7.66 11.24 -14.00
N LYS A 72 -7.29 12.17 -14.87
CA LYS A 72 -7.24 11.95 -16.33
C LYS A 72 -6.18 10.92 -16.77
N GLN A 73 -5.09 10.75 -16.02
CA GLN A 73 -4.03 9.78 -16.34
C GLN A 73 -4.40 8.36 -15.93
N ARG A 74 -5.24 8.19 -14.89
CA ARG A 74 -5.69 6.86 -14.44
C ARG A 74 -6.73 6.22 -15.36
N GLU A 75 -7.48 7.00 -16.13
CA GLU A 75 -8.42 6.48 -17.13
C GLU A 75 -7.73 5.67 -18.24
N VAL A 76 -6.41 5.77 -18.37
CA VAL A 76 -5.58 5.08 -19.38
C VAL A 76 -4.72 3.97 -18.79
N TYR A 77 -4.86 3.62 -17.50
CA TYR A 77 -4.02 2.60 -16.87
C TYR A 77 -4.38 1.20 -17.39
N ILE A 78 -3.36 0.48 -17.89
CA ILE A 78 -3.57 -0.85 -18.50
C ILE A 78 -3.52 -1.94 -17.41
N GLY A 79 -4.62 -2.67 -17.26
CA GLY A 79 -4.75 -3.76 -16.29
C GLY A 79 -5.15 -3.32 -14.88
N THR A 80 -4.96 -4.21 -13.92
CA THR A 80 -5.29 -3.95 -12.52
C THR A 80 -4.26 -3.02 -11.89
N TRP A 81 -4.69 -1.89 -11.36
CA TRP A 81 -3.82 -1.02 -10.59
C TRP A 81 -3.69 -1.52 -9.15
N LEU A 82 -2.45 -1.69 -8.68
CA LEU A 82 -2.11 -1.95 -7.28
C LEU A 82 -1.31 -0.79 -6.70
N PRO A 83 -1.38 -0.53 -5.37
CA PRO A 83 -0.47 0.41 -4.71
C PRO A 83 0.99 -0.01 -4.92
N GLU A 84 1.90 0.96 -4.95
CA GLU A 84 3.33 0.67 -4.89
C GLU A 84 3.66 -0.12 -3.61
N PRO A 85 4.42 -1.20 -3.71
CA PRO A 85 4.77 -1.97 -2.51
C PRO A 85 5.76 -1.20 -1.65
N PHE A 86 5.39 -0.95 -0.39
CA PHE A 86 6.29 -0.35 0.59
C PHE A 86 7.07 -1.46 1.30
N VAL A 87 8.38 -1.51 1.05
CA VAL A 87 9.30 -2.51 1.61
C VAL A 87 10.13 -1.88 2.72
N LEU A 88 10.03 -2.44 3.92
CA LEU A 88 10.85 -2.03 5.05
C LEU A 88 12.22 -2.71 4.94
N SER A 89 13.25 -1.93 4.63
CA SER A 89 14.63 -2.41 4.45
C SER A 89 15.49 -1.97 5.64
N GLY A 90 15.98 -2.93 6.44
CA GLY A 90 17.12 -2.78 7.35
C GLY A 90 16.91 -2.10 8.71
N PRO A 91 17.96 -2.05 9.55
CA PRO A 91 17.93 -1.50 10.91
C PRO A 91 17.88 0.03 11.02
N SER A 92 17.97 0.75 9.89
CA SER A 92 17.78 2.22 9.82
C SER A 92 16.36 2.65 9.47
N SER A 93 15.39 1.72 9.47
CA SER A 93 13.97 2.03 9.36
C SER A 93 13.48 2.78 10.60
N PRO A 94 12.46 3.65 10.46
CA PRO A 94 11.84 4.32 11.61
C PRO A 94 11.45 3.32 12.69
N ASP A 95 11.42 3.77 13.94
CA ASP A 95 11.19 2.95 15.14
C ASP A 95 10.11 1.86 14.90
N PRO A 96 10.45 0.58 15.07
CA PRO A 96 9.51 -0.52 14.90
C PRO A 96 8.21 -0.35 15.69
N SER A 97 8.22 0.40 16.79
CA SER A 97 7.04 0.65 17.62
C SER A 97 6.00 1.53 16.94
N GLU A 98 6.42 2.55 16.18
CA GLU A 98 5.49 3.42 15.42
C GLU A 98 4.90 2.71 14.21
N ILE A 99 5.69 1.85 13.55
CA ILE A 99 5.23 1.02 12.44
C ILE A 99 4.30 -0.09 12.93
N TYR A 100 4.54 -0.62 14.14
CA TYR A 100 3.73 -1.71 14.70
C TYR A 100 2.27 -1.29 14.98
N GLN A 101 2.03 -0.09 15.47
CA GLN A 101 0.69 0.45 15.69
C GLN A 101 -0.08 0.70 14.38
N GLN A 102 0.62 0.74 13.25
CA GLN A 102 0.05 1.08 11.94
C GLN A 102 0.05 -0.08 10.93
N LYS A 103 0.56 -1.28 11.30
CA LYS A 103 0.71 -2.43 10.38
C LYS A 103 -0.55 -2.83 9.62
N GLU A 104 -1.69 -2.89 10.30
CA GLU A 104 -2.96 -3.28 9.65
C GLU A 104 -3.44 -2.25 8.62
N SER A 105 -3.06 -0.98 8.78
CA SER A 105 -3.51 0.11 7.92
C SER A 105 -2.63 0.35 6.68
N LEU A 106 -1.50 -0.37 6.54
CA LEU A 106 -0.66 -0.35 5.34
C LEU A 106 -0.89 -1.55 4.42
N ALA A 107 -1.65 -2.56 4.88
CA ALA A 107 -1.93 -3.75 4.06
C ALA A 107 -2.48 -3.36 2.67
N THR A 108 -2.03 -4.02 1.62
CA THR A 108 -2.42 -3.76 0.23
C THR A 108 -3.94 -3.73 0.07
N ALA A 109 -4.65 -4.69 0.70
CA ALA A 109 -6.11 -4.73 0.70
C ALA A 109 -6.75 -3.46 1.28
N TYR A 110 -6.18 -2.91 2.36
CA TYR A 110 -6.68 -1.68 2.96
C TYR A 110 -6.43 -0.46 2.08
N LEU A 111 -5.24 -0.36 1.47
CA LEU A 111 -4.93 0.69 0.51
C LEU A 111 -5.88 0.66 -0.69
N LEU A 112 -6.22 -0.54 -1.20
CA LEU A 112 -7.21 -0.71 -2.28
C LEU A 112 -8.62 -0.26 -1.86
N LEU A 113 -9.03 -0.51 -0.61
CA LEU A 113 -10.30 0.00 -0.09
C LEU A 113 -10.31 1.52 -0.02
N LEU A 114 -9.21 2.15 0.39
CA LEU A 114 -9.08 3.61 0.40
C LEU A 114 -9.18 4.20 -1.01
N GLN A 115 -8.69 3.50 -2.04
CA GLN A 115 -8.77 3.95 -3.43
C GLN A 115 -10.21 4.01 -3.98
N GLN A 116 -11.17 3.32 -3.34
CA GLN A 116 -12.58 3.37 -3.72
C GLN A 116 -13.29 4.62 -3.18
N LEU A 117 -12.69 5.34 -2.25
CA LEU A 117 -13.21 6.60 -1.73
C LEU A 117 -12.85 7.74 -2.71
N SER A 118 -13.74 8.71 -2.81
CA SER A 118 -13.36 9.99 -3.45
C SER A 118 -12.19 10.63 -2.69
N VAL A 119 -11.44 11.49 -3.36
CA VAL A 119 -10.25 12.14 -2.79
C VAL A 119 -10.55 12.80 -1.44
N THR A 120 -11.65 13.55 -1.36
CA THR A 120 -12.07 14.24 -0.12
C THR A 120 -12.53 13.24 0.95
N GLU A 121 -13.27 12.19 0.58
CA GLU A 121 -13.70 11.15 1.54
C GLU A 121 -12.50 10.43 2.12
N ARG A 122 -11.49 10.13 1.31
CA ARG A 122 -10.25 9.50 1.76
C ARG A 122 -9.49 10.39 2.74
N ALA A 123 -9.32 11.69 2.42
CA ALA A 123 -8.66 12.65 3.30
C ALA A 123 -9.37 12.74 4.66
N VAL A 124 -10.67 13.00 4.68
CA VAL A 124 -11.46 13.12 5.92
C VAL A 124 -11.45 11.82 6.72
N PHE A 125 -11.54 10.67 6.04
CA PHE A 125 -11.51 9.37 6.71
C PHE A 125 -10.15 9.11 7.36
N LEU A 126 -9.04 9.32 6.66
CA LEU A 126 -7.70 9.12 7.20
C LEU A 126 -7.42 10.05 8.38
N LEU A 127 -7.69 11.34 8.22
CA LEU A 127 -7.47 12.33 9.28
C LEU A 127 -8.27 11.99 10.55
N ARG A 128 -9.51 11.49 10.41
CA ARG A 128 -10.37 11.16 11.56
C ARG A 128 -10.08 9.78 12.15
N GLU A 129 -10.05 8.72 11.33
CA GLU A 129 -9.99 7.32 11.82
C GLU A 129 -8.57 6.90 12.20
N ILE A 130 -7.55 7.37 11.46
CA ILE A 130 -6.15 6.96 11.66
C ILE A 130 -5.39 7.98 12.49
N PHE A 131 -5.47 9.26 12.11
CA PHE A 131 -4.70 10.33 12.76
C PHE A 131 -5.45 11.01 13.91
N GLN A 132 -6.74 10.64 14.12
CA GLN A 132 -7.58 11.05 15.26
C GLN A 132 -7.77 12.56 15.44
N TYR A 133 -7.64 13.35 14.36
CA TYR A 133 -7.89 14.78 14.40
C TYR A 133 -9.35 15.11 14.75
N PRO A 134 -9.63 16.16 15.52
CA PRO A 134 -10.98 16.68 15.73
C PRO A 134 -11.56 17.26 14.43
N TYR A 135 -12.89 17.26 14.30
CA TYR A 135 -13.54 17.73 13.06
C TYR A 135 -13.28 19.21 12.76
N GLU A 136 -13.01 20.00 13.76
CA GLU A 136 -12.64 21.41 13.65
C GLU A 136 -11.34 21.58 12.86
N GLU A 137 -10.31 20.82 13.21
CA GLU A 137 -9.02 20.82 12.52
C GLU A 137 -9.15 20.18 11.11
N ILE A 138 -9.90 19.09 10.98
CA ILE A 138 -10.17 18.46 9.68
C ILE A 138 -10.86 19.44 8.73
N ALA A 139 -11.84 20.19 9.22
CA ALA A 139 -12.57 21.19 8.46
C ALA A 139 -11.64 22.26 7.88
N ASP A 140 -10.70 22.75 8.69
CA ASP A 140 -9.67 23.70 8.27
C ASP A 140 -8.69 23.06 7.24
N MET A 141 -8.26 21.80 7.47
CA MET A 141 -7.33 21.10 6.56
C MET A 141 -7.92 20.88 5.17
N VAL A 142 -9.20 20.48 5.08
CA VAL A 142 -9.83 20.11 3.79
C VAL A 142 -10.69 21.20 3.17
N GLY A 143 -10.80 22.38 3.83
CA GLY A 143 -11.59 23.52 3.34
C GLY A 143 -13.09 23.23 3.26
N LYS A 144 -13.65 22.54 4.28
CA LYS A 144 -15.07 22.19 4.36
C LYS A 144 -15.64 22.63 5.73
N SER A 145 -16.98 22.69 5.85
CA SER A 145 -17.60 22.90 7.15
C SER A 145 -17.49 21.67 8.06
N ILE A 146 -17.47 21.86 9.37
CA ILE A 146 -17.44 20.78 10.38
C ILE A 146 -18.60 19.79 10.14
N PHE A 147 -19.79 20.30 9.87
CA PHE A 147 -20.98 19.49 9.58
C PHE A 147 -20.77 18.61 8.34
N ASN A 148 -20.20 19.19 7.27
CA ASN A 148 -19.92 18.46 6.04
C ASN A 148 -18.84 17.38 6.25
N CYS A 149 -17.79 17.68 7.02
CA CYS A 149 -16.76 16.68 7.37
C CYS A 149 -17.35 15.48 8.13
N ARG A 150 -18.28 15.70 9.07
CA ARG A 150 -18.98 14.61 9.76
C ARG A 150 -19.80 13.74 8.77
N GLN A 151 -20.51 14.35 7.85
CA GLN A 151 -21.29 13.60 6.84
C GLN A 151 -20.38 12.83 5.86
N ILE A 152 -19.30 13.45 5.40
CA ILE A 152 -18.30 12.81 4.54
C ILE A 152 -17.71 11.58 5.24
N PHE A 153 -17.31 11.71 6.50
CA PHE A 153 -16.78 10.60 7.29
C PHE A 153 -17.76 9.43 7.40
N VAL A 154 -19.03 9.71 7.70
CA VAL A 154 -20.06 8.67 7.79
C VAL A 154 -20.26 7.94 6.46
N ARG A 155 -20.26 8.68 5.34
CA ARG A 155 -20.36 8.07 4.00
C ARG A 155 -19.14 7.22 3.68
N ALA A 156 -17.92 7.74 3.90
CA ALA A 156 -16.68 7.01 3.71
C ALA A 156 -16.65 5.71 4.52
N LYS A 157 -17.03 5.78 5.80
CA LYS A 157 -17.10 4.62 6.69
C LYS A 157 -18.11 3.59 6.20
N LYS A 158 -19.29 4.00 5.72
CA LYS A 158 -20.27 3.10 5.11
C LYS A 158 -19.75 2.46 3.82
N SER A 159 -19.06 3.20 2.96
CA SER A 159 -18.49 2.70 1.72
C SER A 159 -17.47 1.59 2.00
N ILE A 160 -16.53 1.83 2.92
CA ILE A 160 -15.52 0.84 3.34
C ILE A 160 -16.18 -0.41 3.96
N HIS A 161 -17.28 -0.25 4.72
CA HIS A 161 -17.95 -1.38 5.39
C HIS A 161 -18.85 -2.20 4.47
N ARG A 162 -19.36 -1.65 3.38
CA ARG A 162 -20.21 -2.35 2.42
C ARG A 162 -19.45 -3.31 1.51
N ASN A 163 -18.13 -3.21 1.47
CA ASN A 163 -17.32 -4.04 0.59
C ASN A 163 -17.14 -5.45 1.20
N PRO A 164 -17.55 -6.54 0.50
CA PRO A 164 -17.51 -7.91 1.02
C PRO A 164 -16.10 -8.44 1.32
N GLY A 165 -15.04 -7.68 0.97
CA GLY A 165 -13.66 -8.01 1.29
C GLY A 165 -13.20 -7.63 2.70
N ARG A 166 -14.04 -7.02 3.54
CA ARG A 166 -13.67 -6.69 4.91
C ARG A 166 -13.94 -7.88 5.83
N LYS A 167 -12.92 -8.23 6.62
CA LYS A 167 -13.02 -9.21 7.72
C LYS A 167 -14.21 -8.87 8.63
N PRO A 168 -15.05 -9.83 9.04
CA PRO A 168 -16.04 -9.62 10.10
C PRO A 168 -15.31 -9.14 11.37
N LYS A 169 -15.89 -8.16 12.07
CA LYS A 169 -15.43 -7.77 13.41
C LYS A 169 -15.43 -9.04 14.28
N GLY A 170 -14.23 -9.49 14.70
CA GLY A 170 -14.09 -10.68 15.56
C GLY A 170 -13.42 -11.89 14.92
N SER A 171 -13.20 -11.97 13.60
CA SER A 171 -12.31 -12.98 13.05
C SER A 171 -10.86 -12.59 13.40
N LYS A 172 -10.23 -13.35 14.29
CA LYS A 172 -8.77 -13.33 14.45
C LYS A 172 -8.18 -13.79 13.12
N SER A 173 -7.92 -12.85 12.22
CA SER A 173 -7.06 -13.13 11.10
C SER A 173 -5.66 -13.16 11.71
N SER A 174 -5.11 -14.33 11.88
CA SER A 174 -3.67 -14.49 11.88
C SER A 174 -3.20 -13.89 10.55
N GLY A 175 -2.41 -12.82 10.61
CA GLY A 175 -1.79 -12.29 9.38
C GLY A 175 -1.04 -13.40 8.68
N VAL A 176 -0.72 -13.23 7.39
CA VAL A 176 0.15 -14.18 6.70
C VAL A 176 1.45 -14.34 7.48
N THR A 177 1.87 -15.58 7.68
CA THR A 177 3.13 -15.88 8.38
C THR A 177 4.28 -16.00 7.38
N GLU A 178 5.50 -15.71 7.83
CA GLU A 178 6.69 -15.91 7.01
C GLU A 178 6.81 -17.36 6.51
N PHE A 179 6.46 -18.33 7.35
CA PHE A 179 6.42 -19.74 6.99
C PHE A 179 5.46 -20.05 5.83
N GLN A 180 4.26 -19.43 5.82
CA GLN A 180 3.31 -19.60 4.71
C GLN A 180 3.86 -18.98 3.42
N VAL A 181 4.50 -17.81 3.52
CA VAL A 181 5.11 -17.13 2.37
C VAL A 181 6.27 -17.95 1.80
N GLN A 182 7.13 -18.51 2.66
CA GLN A 182 8.20 -19.41 2.24
C GLN A 182 7.66 -20.67 1.57
N LYS A 183 6.65 -21.31 2.15
CA LYS A 183 5.98 -22.47 1.53
C LYS A 183 5.40 -22.14 0.15
N PHE A 184 4.78 -20.98 0.01
CA PHE A 184 4.19 -20.55 -1.25
C PHE A 184 5.26 -20.41 -2.35
N ILE A 185 6.36 -19.70 -2.09
CA ILE A 185 7.40 -19.49 -3.10
C ILE A 185 8.14 -20.79 -3.42
N HIS A 186 8.41 -21.65 -2.45
CA HIS A 186 8.99 -22.97 -2.70
C HIS A 186 8.09 -23.85 -3.56
N ALA A 187 6.80 -23.91 -3.23
CA ALA A 187 5.84 -24.69 -4.02
C ALA A 187 5.74 -24.18 -5.46
N LEU A 188 5.82 -22.86 -5.67
CA LEU A 188 5.82 -22.25 -7.00
C LEU A 188 7.08 -22.61 -7.79
N ILE A 189 8.25 -22.56 -7.17
CA ILE A 189 9.55 -22.87 -7.80
C ILE A 189 9.66 -24.37 -8.14
N GLU A 190 9.27 -25.26 -7.21
CA GLU A 190 9.38 -26.70 -7.39
C GLU A 190 8.21 -27.30 -8.21
N GLY A 191 7.16 -26.52 -8.45
CA GLY A 191 5.97 -26.98 -9.17
C GLY A 191 5.06 -27.87 -8.32
N ASP A 192 5.06 -27.68 -6.99
CA ASP A 192 4.23 -28.43 -6.05
C ASP A 192 2.82 -27.82 -5.98
N THR A 193 1.96 -28.24 -6.91
CA THR A 193 0.56 -27.82 -6.97
C THR A 193 -0.25 -28.28 -5.76
N GLY A 194 0.12 -29.42 -5.14
CA GLY A 194 -0.56 -29.94 -3.94
C GLY A 194 -0.39 -29.00 -2.75
N THR A 195 0.82 -28.51 -2.50
CA THR A 195 1.08 -27.51 -1.46
C THR A 195 0.35 -26.20 -1.76
N LEU A 196 0.31 -25.72 -2.99
CA LEU A 196 -0.44 -24.51 -3.35
C LEU A 196 -1.94 -24.67 -3.11
N LEU A 197 -2.54 -25.81 -3.48
CA LEU A 197 -3.95 -26.12 -3.22
C LEU A 197 -4.28 -26.07 -1.71
N ASN A 198 -3.34 -26.47 -0.85
CA ASN A 198 -3.53 -26.43 0.60
C ASN A 198 -3.35 -25.02 1.20
N LEU A 199 -2.49 -24.20 0.62
CA LEU A 199 -2.23 -22.84 1.07
C LEU A 199 -3.32 -21.85 0.64
N LEU A 200 -3.89 -22.06 -0.57
CA LEU A 200 -4.87 -21.13 -1.13
C LEU A 200 -6.30 -21.48 -0.71
N ALA A 201 -7.12 -20.45 -0.53
CA ALA A 201 -8.56 -20.63 -0.38
C ALA A 201 -9.19 -21.06 -1.72
N LYS A 202 -10.33 -21.78 -1.67
CA LYS A 202 -11.01 -22.27 -2.89
C LYS A 202 -11.39 -21.13 -3.83
N ASP A 203 -11.80 -20.01 -3.28
CA ASP A 203 -12.21 -18.79 -3.97
C ASP A 203 -11.12 -17.71 -3.94
N ALA A 204 -9.86 -18.11 -3.81
CA ALA A 204 -8.72 -17.18 -3.83
C ALA A 204 -8.70 -16.35 -5.10
N ILE A 205 -8.16 -15.14 -5.00
CA ILE A 205 -8.05 -14.20 -6.12
C ILE A 205 -6.59 -13.77 -6.26
N HIS A 206 -6.07 -13.84 -7.48
CA HIS A 206 -4.77 -13.31 -7.84
C HIS A 206 -4.92 -12.03 -8.65
N TYR A 207 -4.33 -10.95 -8.16
CA TYR A 207 -4.25 -9.65 -8.83
C TYR A 207 -2.82 -9.43 -9.32
N SER A 208 -2.68 -8.95 -10.57
CA SER A 208 -1.39 -8.61 -11.15
C SER A 208 -1.38 -7.18 -11.65
N ASP A 209 -0.31 -6.46 -11.39
CA ASP A 209 -0.08 -5.10 -11.89
C ASP A 209 1.23 -5.03 -12.66
N GLY A 210 1.16 -5.02 -13.97
CA GLY A 210 2.30 -4.81 -14.88
C GLY A 210 2.32 -3.41 -15.50
N GLY A 211 1.26 -2.60 -15.33
CA GLY A 211 1.13 -1.26 -15.88
C GLY A 211 1.26 -1.19 -17.41
N GLY A 212 1.00 -2.29 -18.12
CA GLY A 212 1.24 -2.42 -19.57
C GLY A 212 2.72 -2.49 -19.97
N LYS A 213 3.66 -2.54 -18.98
CA LYS A 213 5.13 -2.54 -19.21
C LYS A 213 5.79 -3.87 -18.86
N ALA A 214 5.11 -4.73 -18.10
CA ALA A 214 5.58 -6.05 -17.70
C ALA A 214 4.49 -7.10 -17.89
N HIS A 215 4.90 -8.37 -17.91
CA HIS A 215 3.96 -9.49 -18.00
C HIS A 215 3.06 -9.54 -16.77
N ALA A 216 1.77 -9.34 -17.00
CA ALA A 216 0.73 -9.39 -15.97
C ALA A 216 -0.60 -9.76 -16.62
N VAL A 217 -1.48 -10.42 -15.89
CA VAL A 217 -2.85 -10.61 -16.34
C VAL A 217 -3.65 -9.33 -16.20
N LEU A 218 -4.41 -8.97 -17.22
CA LEU A 218 -5.16 -7.72 -17.26
C LEU A 218 -6.37 -7.71 -16.32
N SER A 219 -6.88 -8.88 -15.96
CA SER A 219 -8.01 -9.07 -15.07
C SER A 219 -7.67 -10.04 -13.94
N PRO A 220 -8.28 -9.92 -12.76
CA PRO A 220 -8.04 -10.83 -11.65
C PRO A 220 -8.34 -12.29 -12.02
N VAL A 221 -7.44 -13.22 -11.61
CA VAL A 221 -7.65 -14.65 -11.74
C VAL A 221 -8.39 -15.16 -10.51
N VAL A 222 -9.59 -15.69 -10.69
CA VAL A 222 -10.49 -16.10 -9.59
C VAL A 222 -10.59 -17.60 -9.47
N GLY A 223 -10.44 -18.10 -8.25
CA GLY A 223 -10.54 -19.51 -7.90
C GLY A 223 -9.22 -20.24 -7.97
N VAL A 224 -9.00 -21.14 -7.00
CA VAL A 224 -7.73 -21.86 -6.83
C VAL A 224 -7.32 -22.63 -8.06
N GLY A 225 -8.25 -23.28 -8.76
CA GLY A 225 -7.96 -24.05 -10.01
C GLY A 225 -7.42 -23.15 -11.12
N SER A 226 -8.06 -21.99 -11.35
CA SER A 226 -7.60 -21.01 -12.34
C SER A 226 -6.23 -20.43 -12.00
N ILE A 227 -5.98 -20.18 -10.70
CA ILE A 227 -4.68 -19.67 -10.21
C ILE A 227 -3.59 -20.72 -10.43
N ILE A 228 -3.84 -22.00 -10.13
CA ILE A 228 -2.87 -23.08 -10.37
C ILE A 228 -2.55 -23.18 -11.86
N HIS A 229 -3.58 -23.19 -12.71
CA HIS A 229 -3.38 -23.24 -14.16
C HIS A 229 -2.56 -22.03 -14.67
N PHE A 230 -2.82 -20.83 -14.16
CA PHE A 230 -2.02 -19.65 -14.46
C PHE A 230 -0.55 -19.82 -13.99
N TYR A 231 -0.33 -20.43 -12.83
CA TYR A 231 1.01 -20.67 -12.30
C TYR A 231 1.77 -21.80 -12.98
N GLU A 232 1.13 -22.72 -13.69
CA GLU A 232 1.81 -23.80 -14.42
C GLU A 232 2.86 -23.25 -15.39
N GLN A 233 2.57 -22.18 -16.11
CA GLN A 233 3.53 -21.53 -17.01
C GLN A 233 4.70 -20.91 -16.23
N LEU A 234 4.43 -20.30 -15.10
CA LEU A 234 5.47 -19.70 -14.24
C LEU A 234 6.35 -20.79 -13.60
N MET A 235 5.78 -21.91 -13.18
CA MET A 235 6.49 -23.08 -12.67
C MET A 235 7.44 -23.67 -13.72
N GLN A 236 6.98 -23.80 -14.97
CA GLN A 236 7.82 -24.24 -16.07
C GLN A 236 8.97 -23.27 -16.33
N TRP A 237 8.69 -21.96 -16.26
CA TRP A 237 9.72 -20.95 -16.42
C TRP A 237 10.81 -21.08 -15.33
N PHE A 238 10.46 -21.27 -14.07
CA PHE A 238 11.42 -21.49 -12.98
C PHE A 238 12.28 -22.72 -13.18
N LYS A 239 11.69 -23.83 -13.64
CA LYS A 239 12.43 -25.08 -13.94
C LYS A 239 13.50 -24.90 -15.00
N VAL A 240 13.17 -24.18 -16.07
CA VAL A 240 14.09 -23.96 -17.21
C VAL A 240 15.15 -22.91 -16.90
N ASN A 241 14.84 -21.91 -16.07
CA ASN A 241 15.70 -20.77 -15.81
C ASN A 241 16.39 -20.83 -14.42
N ARG A 242 16.77 -22.02 -13.97
CA ARG A 242 17.52 -22.20 -12.71
C ARG A 242 18.78 -21.34 -12.73
N GLY A 243 19.03 -20.62 -11.62
CA GLY A 243 20.18 -19.71 -11.48
C GLY A 243 19.99 -18.28 -12.01
N ARG A 244 18.92 -18.02 -12.79
CA ARG A 244 18.58 -16.66 -13.26
C ARG A 244 17.68 -15.88 -12.32
N TYR A 245 17.12 -16.52 -11.29
CA TYR A 245 16.25 -15.89 -10.33
C TYR A 245 16.77 -16.10 -8.90
N SER A 246 16.40 -15.18 -8.04
CA SER A 246 16.53 -15.29 -6.58
C SER A 246 15.32 -14.63 -5.93
N TYR A 247 15.03 -14.98 -4.70
CA TYR A 247 13.96 -14.35 -3.95
C TYR A 247 14.39 -14.04 -2.51
N GLN A 248 13.69 -13.10 -1.91
CA GLN A 248 13.84 -12.73 -0.51
C GLN A 248 12.45 -12.60 0.10
N VAL A 249 12.26 -13.15 1.29
CA VAL A 249 11.08 -12.84 2.12
C VAL A 249 11.39 -11.56 2.87
N ALA A 250 10.51 -10.58 2.75
CA ALA A 250 10.68 -9.25 3.33
C ALA A 250 9.36 -8.73 3.89
N ASN A 251 9.43 -7.67 4.70
CA ASN A 251 8.22 -6.98 5.13
C ASN A 251 7.70 -6.09 3.99
N VAL A 252 6.58 -6.46 3.40
CA VAL A 252 5.88 -5.71 2.34
C VAL A 252 4.57 -5.18 2.90
N ASN A 253 4.39 -3.88 2.94
CA ASN A 253 3.18 -3.23 3.44
C ASN A 253 2.78 -3.70 4.87
N GLY A 254 3.77 -3.92 5.74
CA GLY A 254 3.54 -4.32 7.13
C GLY A 254 3.31 -5.82 7.36
N SER A 255 3.42 -6.66 6.33
CA SER A 255 3.26 -8.12 6.42
C SER A 255 4.35 -8.85 5.63
N PRO A 256 4.66 -10.12 5.95
CA PRO A 256 5.56 -10.92 5.14
C PRO A 256 5.10 -10.99 3.67
N GLY A 257 6.03 -10.75 2.76
CA GLY A 257 5.84 -10.79 1.32
C GLY A 257 7.09 -11.32 0.62
N ILE A 258 7.10 -11.34 -0.71
CA ILE A 258 8.20 -11.87 -1.51
C ILE A 258 8.72 -10.80 -2.45
N LEU A 259 10.02 -10.60 -2.45
CA LEU A 259 10.75 -9.88 -3.48
C LEU A 259 11.38 -10.92 -4.40
N LEU A 260 10.96 -10.93 -5.66
CA LEU A 260 11.49 -11.85 -6.68
C LEU A 260 12.37 -11.08 -7.66
N TYR A 261 13.60 -11.52 -7.77
CA TYR A 261 14.62 -10.95 -8.66
C TYR A 261 14.84 -11.88 -9.85
N ILE A 262 14.93 -11.31 -11.05
CA ILE A 262 15.30 -12.01 -12.28
C ILE A 262 16.53 -11.31 -12.85
N ASP A 263 17.58 -12.08 -13.17
CA ASP A 263 18.88 -11.55 -13.63
C ASP A 263 19.42 -10.41 -12.73
N GLY A 264 19.20 -10.58 -11.40
CA GLY A 264 19.67 -9.62 -10.39
C GLY A 264 18.80 -8.35 -10.23
N ARG A 265 17.71 -8.19 -10.99
CA ARG A 265 16.80 -7.04 -10.93
C ARG A 265 15.49 -7.42 -10.28
N ILE A 266 14.96 -6.53 -9.41
CA ILE A 266 13.61 -6.70 -8.86
C ILE A 266 12.60 -6.78 -10.01
N SER A 267 11.81 -7.85 -10.04
CA SER A 267 10.87 -8.10 -11.14
C SER A 267 9.44 -8.28 -10.65
N TYR A 268 9.27 -8.83 -9.45
CA TYR A 268 7.96 -8.98 -8.84
C TYR A 268 8.03 -8.76 -7.34
N VAL A 269 7.00 -8.13 -6.81
CA VAL A 269 6.74 -8.05 -5.36
C VAL A 269 5.38 -8.67 -5.10
N TYR A 270 5.36 -9.67 -4.20
CA TYR A 270 4.11 -10.32 -3.79
C TYR A 270 3.73 -9.89 -2.37
N SER A 271 2.46 -9.59 -2.18
CA SER A 271 1.84 -9.46 -0.87
C SER A 271 0.56 -10.30 -0.79
N PHE A 272 0.11 -10.61 0.42
CA PHE A 272 -0.93 -11.61 0.64
C PHE A 272 -1.96 -11.13 1.65
N GLU A 273 -3.20 -11.58 1.48
CA GLU A 273 -4.26 -11.48 2.48
C GLU A 273 -4.73 -12.87 2.84
N THR A 274 -4.81 -13.18 4.14
CA THR A 274 -5.26 -14.47 4.66
C THR A 274 -6.60 -14.35 5.37
N ILE A 275 -7.43 -15.38 5.20
CA ILE A 275 -8.67 -15.59 5.94
C ILE A 275 -8.68 -17.05 6.39
N HIS A 276 -8.91 -17.32 7.68
CA HIS A 276 -8.89 -18.67 8.26
C HIS A 276 -7.63 -19.47 7.85
N ASP A 277 -6.46 -18.84 8.03
CA ASP A 277 -5.13 -19.40 7.74
C ASP A 277 -4.89 -19.82 6.27
N ARG A 278 -5.77 -19.46 5.35
CA ARG A 278 -5.58 -19.64 3.90
C ARG A 278 -5.37 -18.32 3.19
N MET A 279 -4.50 -18.31 2.19
CA MET A 279 -4.29 -17.15 1.34
C MET A 279 -5.53 -16.93 0.47
N GLN A 280 -6.25 -15.84 0.76
CA GLN A 280 -7.47 -15.45 0.06
C GLN A 280 -7.19 -14.53 -1.12
N LYS A 281 -6.20 -13.64 -0.98
CA LYS A 281 -5.79 -12.77 -2.07
C LYS A 281 -4.28 -12.74 -2.19
N ILE A 282 -3.83 -12.72 -3.42
CA ILE A 282 -2.44 -12.60 -3.83
C ILE A 282 -2.35 -11.35 -4.69
N TYR A 283 -1.45 -10.45 -4.33
CA TYR A 283 -1.17 -9.25 -5.08
C TYR A 283 0.26 -9.31 -5.61
N ALA A 284 0.42 -9.26 -6.93
CA ALA A 284 1.70 -9.32 -7.62
C ALA A 284 1.94 -8.01 -8.38
N THR A 285 2.86 -7.19 -7.91
CA THR A 285 3.29 -5.98 -8.60
C THR A 285 4.54 -6.27 -9.41
N SER A 286 4.47 -6.08 -10.73
CA SER A 286 5.58 -6.22 -11.67
C SER A 286 5.81 -4.98 -12.52
N ASN A 287 5.01 -3.92 -12.34
CA ASN A 287 5.21 -2.65 -13.02
C ASN A 287 6.57 -2.04 -12.63
N PRO A 288 7.53 -1.92 -13.57
CA PRO A 288 8.88 -1.45 -13.26
C PRO A 288 8.90 -0.04 -12.67
N ASP A 289 7.94 0.83 -13.02
CA ASP A 289 7.87 2.17 -12.45
C ASP A 289 7.56 2.16 -10.96
N LYS A 290 6.77 1.18 -10.50
CA LYS A 290 6.40 1.00 -9.10
C LYS A 290 7.44 0.25 -8.26
N LEU A 291 8.47 -0.30 -8.89
CA LEU A 291 9.53 -1.07 -8.24
C LEU A 291 10.88 -0.34 -8.17
N LYS A 292 10.98 0.85 -8.77
CA LYS A 292 12.24 1.63 -8.87
C LYS A 292 12.87 1.97 -7.51
N HIS A 293 12.04 2.21 -6.50
CA HIS A 293 12.47 2.58 -5.16
C HIS A 293 12.97 1.39 -4.32
N ILE A 294 12.75 0.15 -4.79
CA ILE A 294 13.17 -1.06 -4.08
C ILE A 294 14.60 -1.41 -4.50
N GLN A 295 15.56 -1.16 -3.61
CA GLN A 295 16.94 -1.52 -3.82
C GLN A 295 17.22 -2.94 -3.32
N ARG A 296 18.20 -3.61 -3.93
CA ARG A 296 18.72 -4.88 -3.43
C ARG A 296 19.67 -4.57 -2.28
N ASN A 297 19.34 -5.05 -1.07
CA ASN A 297 20.27 -5.04 0.06
C ASN A 297 21.36 -6.09 -0.14
#